data_6f70fb2d28be00ee112eb52a4d9e9638
#
_entry.id   6f70fb2d28be00ee112eb52a4d9e9638
#
_cell.length_a   1.000
_cell.length_b   1.000
_cell.length_c   1.000
_cell.angle_alpha   90.00
_cell.angle_beta   90.00
_cell.angle_gamma   90.00
#
_symmetry.space_group_name_H-M   'P 1'
#
loop_
_entity.id
_entity.type
_entity.pdbx_description
1 polymer ?
#
loop_
_entity_poly.entity_id
_entity_poly.type
_entity_poly.pdbx_seq_one_letter_code
_entity_poly.pdbx_strand_id
1 'polypeptide(L)'
;GLGDVYKRQEEIIDIHKAYFEAGSDIVLSNTFGANAIKFHDSKYGLKEIVTAGIQNAKKAAERGVHDGRKTYVALDVGPTGKLLKPMGDLSFEDAYDAFKETMIYGEQAGADLIHIETMSDSYEVKAAVLAAKENTSLPVFATMIFDEKGKLLTGGDVPAVVTMLEGLRVDALGINCGMGPEQMLPILEDILKYASVPIIVKPNAGLPKQRDGEVYYDVEPEQFAGYMAKIVEMGAHVIGGCCGTTPAHIQKMVETTREMSVKPATKKDITMVSSYGHAVILGGKPMIIGERINPTGKKKFKQALKDHDMDYILKEGITQQDKGAHILDVNVGLPDIDEPAMMKEVIMELQSVSSLPLQIDTVDITAMEAAMRIYNGKPMVNSVNGKQENMDAVFPLIKRYGGVVIGLTIDEDGIPATADGRVRVAGKIIEEAKKYGIDKKDIVIDVLAMTISSEPEGAKVTLEALKKVRETYGVCTVLGVSNISFGLPYRPAVNSNFYTMAMQNGLSAGIINPSSEDMMCSYYSFCALMNYDKNCEDYIRVYGSQKAGTPAPAAKTELTLKEAIEKGLKEEAHHATGELLK
;
A
#
# COMPACT_ATOMS: atom_id res chain seq x y z
N GLY A 1 -5.31 -21.80 -26.54
CA GLY A 1 -4.99 -21.97 -25.10
C GLY A 1 -3.48 -22.05 -24.87
N LEU A 2 -2.99 -22.11 -23.61
CA LEU A 2 -1.55 -22.16 -23.30
C LEU A 2 -0.82 -23.28 -24.03
N GLY A 3 -1.46 -24.45 -24.26
CA GLY A 3 -0.89 -25.53 -25.04
C GLY A 3 -0.62 -25.19 -26.51
N ASP A 4 -1.30 -24.21 -27.08
CA ASP A 4 -1.13 -23.78 -28.46
C ASP A 4 0.20 -23.03 -28.65
N VAL A 5 0.67 -22.35 -27.63
CA VAL A 5 1.98 -21.67 -27.61
C VAL A 5 3.12 -22.63 -27.99
N TYR A 6 2.97 -23.89 -27.65
CA TYR A 6 3.94 -24.94 -27.96
C TYR A 6 3.59 -25.75 -29.23
N LYS A 7 2.29 -26.04 -29.45
CA LYS A 7 1.84 -26.90 -30.57
C LYS A 7 1.66 -26.17 -31.89
N ARG A 8 1.25 -24.88 -31.82
CA ARG A 8 0.88 -24.06 -32.97
C ARG A 8 1.74 -22.79 -33.04
N GLN A 9 3.06 -22.95 -32.95
CA GLN A 9 4.00 -21.86 -32.85
C GLN A 9 3.88 -20.86 -34.01
N GLU A 10 3.76 -21.34 -35.25
CA GLU A 10 3.63 -20.44 -36.41
C GLU A 10 2.35 -19.58 -36.36
N GLU A 11 1.22 -20.18 -35.98
CA GLU A 11 -0.03 -19.41 -35.81
C GLU A 11 0.09 -18.34 -34.72
N ILE A 12 0.76 -18.65 -33.60
CA ILE A 12 1.02 -17.68 -32.52
C ILE A 12 1.99 -16.59 -32.95
N ILE A 13 3.04 -16.96 -33.71
CA ILE A 13 3.99 -16.02 -34.28
C ILE A 13 3.26 -15.05 -35.23
N ASP A 14 2.38 -15.56 -36.11
CA ASP A 14 1.61 -14.74 -37.04
C ASP A 14 0.67 -13.75 -36.31
N ILE A 15 0.07 -14.15 -35.20
CA ILE A 15 -0.74 -13.27 -34.37
C ILE A 15 0.14 -12.13 -33.80
N HIS A 16 1.25 -12.44 -33.15
CA HIS A 16 2.15 -11.43 -32.59
C HIS A 16 2.71 -10.51 -33.70
N LYS A 17 3.04 -11.08 -34.85
CA LYS A 17 3.52 -10.34 -36.02
C LYS A 17 2.50 -9.28 -36.46
N ALA A 18 1.21 -9.64 -36.54
CA ALA A 18 0.15 -8.72 -36.93
C ALA A 18 0.07 -7.50 -35.98
N TYR A 19 0.28 -7.67 -34.67
CA TYR A 19 0.34 -6.57 -33.71
C TYR A 19 1.61 -5.73 -33.85
N PHE A 20 2.76 -6.32 -34.14
CA PHE A 20 3.96 -5.57 -34.45
C PHE A 20 3.81 -4.77 -35.75
N GLU A 21 3.24 -5.36 -36.80
CA GLU A 21 2.96 -4.67 -38.08
C GLU A 21 1.95 -3.52 -37.90
N ALA A 22 1.01 -3.66 -36.96
CA ALA A 22 0.08 -2.61 -36.55
C ALA A 22 0.76 -1.45 -35.79
N GLY A 23 2.03 -1.58 -35.42
CA GLY A 23 2.83 -0.54 -34.80
C GLY A 23 3.07 -0.70 -33.30
N SER A 24 2.75 -1.84 -32.68
CA SER A 24 3.07 -2.10 -31.27
C SER A 24 4.57 -2.07 -31.00
N ASP A 25 4.99 -1.36 -29.97
CA ASP A 25 6.38 -1.34 -29.49
C ASP A 25 6.63 -2.46 -28.48
N ILE A 26 5.59 -2.88 -27.74
CA ILE A 26 5.64 -3.99 -26.75
C ILE A 26 4.54 -4.99 -27.09
N VAL A 27 4.88 -6.29 -27.07
CA VAL A 27 3.92 -7.37 -27.21
C VAL A 27 4.03 -8.31 -26.00
N LEU A 28 2.89 -8.81 -25.51
CA LEU A 28 2.82 -9.76 -24.39
C LEU A 28 3.04 -11.19 -24.89
N SER A 29 3.72 -12.03 -24.13
CA SER A 29 4.21 -13.35 -24.54
C SER A 29 3.15 -14.46 -24.61
N ASN A 30 1.86 -14.16 -24.44
CA ASN A 30 0.78 -15.16 -24.37
C ASN A 30 0.99 -16.20 -23.26
N THR A 31 1.45 -15.76 -22.08
CA THR A 31 1.71 -16.60 -20.91
C THR A 31 0.85 -16.23 -19.70
N PHE A 32 -0.24 -15.48 -19.90
CA PHE A 32 -1.13 -14.93 -18.86
C PHE A 32 -1.54 -15.94 -17.78
N GLY A 33 -1.86 -17.17 -18.14
CA GLY A 33 -2.24 -18.23 -17.21
C GLY A 33 -1.11 -19.19 -16.82
N ALA A 34 0.13 -18.91 -17.22
CA ALA A 34 1.27 -19.79 -17.00
C ALA A 34 1.87 -19.63 -15.60
N ASN A 35 1.28 -20.25 -14.61
CA ASN A 35 1.80 -20.34 -13.25
C ASN A 35 1.60 -21.76 -12.68
N ALA A 36 2.38 -22.13 -11.68
CA ALA A 36 2.38 -23.48 -11.11
C ALA A 36 0.99 -23.91 -10.57
N ILE A 37 0.17 -22.96 -10.10
CA ILE A 37 -1.16 -23.27 -9.54
C ILE A 37 -2.15 -23.68 -10.64
N LYS A 38 -2.15 -23.01 -11.79
CA LYS A 38 -3.05 -23.31 -12.92
C LYS A 38 -2.51 -24.43 -13.82
N PHE A 39 -1.22 -24.71 -13.77
CA PHE A 39 -0.53 -25.53 -14.78
C PHE A 39 -0.12 -26.93 -14.30
N HIS A 40 -0.58 -27.36 -13.12
CA HIS A 40 -0.17 -28.61 -12.49
C HIS A 40 -0.57 -29.89 -13.26
N ASP A 41 -1.68 -29.87 -14.02
CA ASP A 41 -2.18 -31.05 -14.78
C ASP A 41 -1.83 -31.01 -16.28
N SER A 42 -0.89 -30.17 -16.69
CA SER A 42 -0.52 -30.04 -18.10
C SER A 42 0.42 -31.13 -18.57
N LYS A 43 0.28 -31.51 -19.84
CA LYS A 43 1.23 -32.40 -20.53
C LYS A 43 2.60 -31.74 -20.80
N TYR A 44 2.67 -30.42 -20.69
CA TYR A 44 3.87 -29.61 -20.93
C TYR A 44 4.37 -29.04 -19.63
N GLY A 45 5.69 -28.92 -19.48
CA GLY A 45 6.28 -28.25 -18.34
C GLY A 45 6.06 -26.74 -18.40
N LEU A 46 5.92 -26.10 -17.23
CA LEU A 46 5.76 -24.65 -17.13
C LEU A 46 6.90 -23.90 -17.85
N LYS A 47 8.13 -24.35 -17.64
CA LYS A 47 9.32 -23.79 -18.29
C LYS A 47 9.24 -23.86 -19.83
N GLU A 48 8.77 -24.98 -20.38
CA GLU A 48 8.64 -25.15 -21.83
C GLU A 48 7.64 -24.16 -22.43
N ILE A 49 6.49 -23.98 -21.76
CA ILE A 49 5.44 -23.04 -22.20
C ILE A 49 5.91 -21.60 -22.14
N VAL A 50 6.51 -21.18 -21.01
CA VAL A 50 7.02 -19.81 -20.84
C VAL A 50 8.11 -19.51 -21.87
N THR A 51 9.04 -20.45 -22.06
CA THR A 51 10.12 -20.32 -23.05
C THR A 51 9.56 -20.17 -24.46
N ALA A 52 8.63 -21.06 -24.85
CA ALA A 52 8.01 -21.01 -26.17
C ALA A 52 7.22 -19.69 -26.40
N GLY A 53 6.48 -19.21 -25.39
CA GLY A 53 5.75 -17.95 -25.46
C GLY A 53 6.65 -16.76 -25.76
N ILE A 54 7.74 -16.62 -25.02
CA ILE A 54 8.73 -15.55 -25.22
C ILE A 54 9.38 -15.68 -26.59
N GLN A 55 9.85 -16.86 -26.96
CA GLN A 55 10.53 -17.08 -28.24
C GLN A 55 9.63 -16.86 -29.46
N ASN A 56 8.35 -17.24 -29.39
CA ASN A 56 7.39 -16.96 -30.46
C ASN A 56 7.22 -15.44 -30.67
N ALA A 57 7.08 -14.68 -29.58
CA ALA A 57 6.97 -13.22 -29.66
C ALA A 57 8.27 -12.56 -30.20
N LYS A 58 9.45 -13.06 -29.80
CA LYS A 58 10.75 -12.59 -30.35
C LYS A 58 10.86 -12.85 -31.85
N LYS A 59 10.55 -14.06 -32.31
CA LYS A 59 10.52 -14.39 -33.75
C LYS A 59 9.53 -13.53 -34.52
N ALA A 60 8.38 -13.22 -33.92
CA ALA A 60 7.39 -12.33 -34.53
C ALA A 60 7.92 -10.91 -34.71
N ALA A 61 8.66 -10.39 -33.72
CA ALA A 61 9.32 -9.09 -33.83
C ALA A 61 10.33 -9.06 -34.98
N GLU A 62 11.16 -10.09 -35.10
CA GLU A 62 12.13 -10.23 -36.19
C GLU A 62 11.47 -10.26 -37.58
N ARG A 63 10.28 -10.88 -37.69
CA ARG A 63 9.53 -11.04 -38.95
C ARG A 63 8.63 -9.87 -39.31
N GLY A 64 8.18 -9.10 -38.31
CA GLY A 64 7.14 -8.05 -38.47
C GLY A 64 7.63 -6.62 -38.38
N VAL A 65 8.89 -6.38 -37.97
CA VAL A 65 9.42 -5.04 -37.77
C VAL A 65 10.53 -4.76 -38.77
N HIS A 66 10.25 -3.86 -39.71
CA HIS A 66 11.20 -3.51 -40.80
C HIS A 66 11.57 -2.03 -40.85
N ASP A 67 10.97 -1.19 -39.97
CA ASP A 67 11.17 0.27 -39.92
C ASP A 67 12.31 0.70 -38.99
N GLY A 68 13.00 -0.28 -38.36
CA GLY A 68 14.15 -0.02 -37.48
C GLY A 68 13.77 0.45 -36.07
N ARG A 69 12.46 0.50 -35.71
CA ARG A 69 12.05 0.84 -34.36
C ARG A 69 12.46 -0.26 -33.37
N LYS A 70 12.69 0.14 -32.14
CA LYS A 70 12.98 -0.79 -31.05
C LYS A 70 11.70 -1.44 -30.52
N THR A 71 11.68 -2.74 -30.42
CA THR A 71 10.55 -3.52 -29.91
C THR A 71 10.95 -4.34 -28.70
N TYR A 72 9.96 -4.69 -27.87
CA TYR A 72 10.15 -5.43 -26.63
C TYR A 72 9.13 -6.55 -26.51
N VAL A 73 9.53 -7.61 -25.83
CA VAL A 73 8.64 -8.73 -25.45
C VAL A 73 8.50 -8.73 -23.93
N ALA A 74 7.29 -8.53 -23.47
CA ALA A 74 6.97 -8.61 -22.06
C ALA A 74 6.54 -10.03 -21.66
N LEU A 75 7.10 -10.55 -20.57
CA LEU A 75 6.54 -11.72 -19.91
C LEU A 75 5.15 -11.33 -19.36
N ASP A 76 4.13 -12.00 -19.87
CA ASP A 76 2.73 -11.78 -19.50
C ASP A 76 2.36 -12.62 -18.28
N VAL A 77 1.99 -11.99 -17.18
CA VAL A 77 1.69 -12.63 -15.89
C VAL A 77 0.33 -12.19 -15.38
N GLY A 78 -0.64 -13.09 -15.45
CA GLY A 78 -1.97 -12.90 -14.91
C GLY A 78 -2.15 -13.48 -13.50
N PRO A 79 -3.32 -13.27 -12.87
CA PRO A 79 -3.61 -13.77 -11.52
C PRO A 79 -3.65 -15.30 -11.45
N THR A 80 -3.41 -15.85 -10.26
CA THR A 80 -3.51 -17.30 -9.99
C THR A 80 -4.94 -17.83 -10.14
N GLY A 81 -5.94 -16.94 -10.03
CA GLY A 81 -7.35 -17.31 -10.02
C GLY A 81 -7.84 -17.79 -8.66
N LYS A 82 -7.02 -17.63 -7.61
CA LYS A 82 -7.38 -17.93 -6.22
C LYS A 82 -7.24 -16.66 -5.38
N LEU A 83 -8.05 -16.56 -4.33
CA LEU A 83 -7.88 -15.51 -3.33
C LEU A 83 -6.87 -15.96 -2.26
N LEU A 84 -6.06 -15.02 -1.81
CA LEU A 84 -5.12 -15.24 -0.72
C LEU A 84 -5.83 -15.20 0.64
N LYS A 85 -5.25 -15.86 1.63
CA LYS A 85 -5.71 -15.76 3.02
C LYS A 85 -5.67 -14.30 3.49
N PRO A 86 -6.65 -13.84 4.32
CA PRO A 86 -7.73 -14.63 4.92
C PRO A 86 -8.99 -14.80 4.05
N MET A 87 -9.07 -14.15 2.88
CA MET A 87 -10.27 -14.18 2.02
C MET A 87 -10.43 -15.50 1.25
N GLY A 88 -9.34 -16.22 1.01
CA GLY A 88 -9.31 -17.51 0.33
C GLY A 88 -8.36 -18.50 1.00
N ASP A 89 -7.97 -19.55 0.26
CA ASP A 89 -7.18 -20.65 0.80
C ASP A 89 -5.68 -20.52 0.51
N LEU A 90 -5.28 -19.70 -0.47
CA LEU A 90 -3.89 -19.59 -0.91
C LEU A 90 -3.06 -18.81 0.10
N SER A 91 -1.92 -19.35 0.53
CA SER A 91 -0.98 -18.60 1.36
C SER A 91 -0.20 -17.58 0.51
N PHE A 92 0.31 -16.53 1.16
CA PHE A 92 1.15 -15.54 0.50
C PHE A 92 2.41 -16.18 -0.12
N GLU A 93 3.06 -17.08 0.62
CA GLU A 93 4.28 -17.74 0.15
C GLU A 93 4.02 -18.72 -1.01
N ASP A 94 2.90 -19.46 -1.00
CA ASP A 94 2.53 -20.32 -2.12
C ASP A 94 2.25 -19.50 -3.39
N ALA A 95 1.60 -18.34 -3.26
CA ALA A 95 1.41 -17.42 -4.37
C ALA A 95 2.75 -16.86 -4.88
N TYR A 96 3.62 -16.41 -3.97
CA TYR A 96 4.95 -15.92 -4.29
C TYR A 96 5.77 -16.97 -5.04
N ASP A 97 5.82 -18.22 -4.56
CA ASP A 97 6.58 -19.29 -5.19
C ASP A 97 6.03 -19.65 -6.58
N ALA A 98 4.70 -19.66 -6.75
CA ALA A 98 4.09 -19.89 -8.05
C ALA A 98 4.45 -18.82 -9.09
N PHE A 99 4.50 -17.54 -8.68
CA PHE A 99 4.95 -16.45 -9.56
C PHE A 99 6.45 -16.50 -9.82
N LYS A 100 7.24 -16.80 -8.80
CA LYS A 100 8.71 -16.86 -8.87
C LYS A 100 9.21 -17.77 -9.99
N GLU A 101 8.66 -18.98 -10.10
CA GLU A 101 9.04 -19.92 -11.18
C GLU A 101 8.82 -19.30 -12.56
N THR A 102 7.64 -18.71 -12.78
CA THR A 102 7.28 -18.07 -14.06
C THR A 102 8.22 -16.91 -14.38
N MET A 103 8.55 -16.05 -13.37
CA MET A 103 9.44 -14.90 -13.53
C MET A 103 10.84 -15.33 -13.94
N ILE A 104 11.41 -16.34 -13.26
CA ILE A 104 12.74 -16.89 -13.56
C ILE A 104 12.79 -17.47 -14.97
N TYR A 105 11.78 -18.24 -15.37
CA TYR A 105 11.74 -18.84 -16.70
C TYR A 105 11.57 -17.77 -17.79
N GLY A 106 10.80 -16.71 -17.53
CA GLY A 106 10.64 -15.59 -18.46
C GLY A 106 11.95 -14.84 -18.72
N GLU A 107 12.70 -14.50 -17.66
CA GLU A 107 14.01 -13.87 -17.80
C GLU A 107 15.01 -14.79 -18.53
N GLN A 108 15.08 -16.08 -18.17
CA GLN A 108 15.93 -17.06 -18.84
C GLN A 108 15.59 -17.23 -20.32
N ALA A 109 14.33 -17.09 -20.71
CA ALA A 109 13.86 -17.16 -22.09
C ALA A 109 14.16 -15.87 -22.90
N GLY A 110 14.59 -14.79 -22.22
CA GLY A 110 14.97 -13.52 -22.84
C GLY A 110 13.85 -12.48 -22.92
N ALA A 111 12.88 -12.48 -22.01
CA ALA A 111 11.93 -11.39 -21.88
C ALA A 111 12.66 -10.06 -21.63
N ASP A 112 12.12 -8.97 -22.13
CA ASP A 112 12.70 -7.63 -21.94
C ASP A 112 12.18 -6.92 -20.69
N LEU A 113 10.98 -7.29 -20.24
CA LEU A 113 10.32 -6.79 -19.03
C LEU A 113 9.26 -7.82 -18.55
N ILE A 114 8.78 -7.64 -17.33
CA ILE A 114 7.67 -8.38 -16.77
C ILE A 114 6.44 -7.46 -16.73
N HIS A 115 5.31 -7.93 -17.23
CA HIS A 115 4.03 -7.26 -17.15
C HIS A 115 3.05 -8.11 -16.32
N ILE A 116 2.86 -7.72 -15.07
CA ILE A 116 1.86 -8.30 -14.17
C ILE A 116 0.55 -7.57 -14.46
N GLU A 117 -0.47 -8.26 -15.00
CA GLU A 117 -1.68 -7.59 -15.46
C GLU A 117 -2.98 -8.22 -14.94
N THR A 118 -4.04 -7.42 -15.00
CA THR A 118 -5.41 -7.83 -14.67
C THR A 118 -5.55 -8.32 -13.21
N MET A 119 -4.75 -7.75 -12.32
CA MET A 119 -4.79 -8.11 -10.91
C MET A 119 -5.98 -7.43 -10.22
N SER A 120 -6.78 -8.21 -9.50
CA SER A 120 -7.98 -7.76 -8.78
C SER A 120 -7.82 -7.75 -7.26
N ASP A 121 -6.67 -8.21 -6.77
CA ASP A 121 -6.31 -8.30 -5.36
C ASP A 121 -4.94 -7.65 -5.12
N SER A 122 -4.91 -6.67 -4.19
CA SER A 122 -3.68 -5.99 -3.80
C SER A 122 -2.66 -6.94 -3.17
N TYR A 123 -3.11 -7.96 -2.46
CA TYR A 123 -2.20 -8.90 -1.80
C TYR A 123 -1.55 -9.86 -2.81
N GLU A 124 -2.31 -10.31 -3.79
CA GLU A 124 -1.79 -11.15 -4.86
C GLU A 124 -0.77 -10.39 -5.73
N VAL A 125 -1.06 -9.15 -6.13
CA VAL A 125 -0.09 -8.37 -6.92
C VAL A 125 1.18 -8.07 -6.14
N LYS A 126 1.10 -7.86 -4.82
CA LYS A 126 2.30 -7.73 -3.97
C LYS A 126 3.17 -8.98 -4.05
N ALA A 127 2.59 -10.17 -3.92
CA ALA A 127 3.34 -11.43 -4.03
C ALA A 127 4.02 -11.56 -5.41
N ALA A 128 3.32 -11.22 -6.49
CA ALA A 128 3.86 -11.25 -7.85
C ALA A 128 5.00 -10.22 -8.05
N VAL A 129 4.84 -8.99 -7.57
CA VAL A 129 5.88 -7.95 -7.68
C VAL A 129 7.12 -8.33 -6.88
N LEU A 130 6.97 -8.84 -5.65
CA LEU A 130 8.12 -9.32 -4.86
C LEU A 130 8.81 -10.50 -5.53
N ALA A 131 8.05 -11.46 -6.09
CA ALA A 131 8.61 -12.58 -6.83
C ALA A 131 9.45 -12.10 -8.03
N ALA A 132 8.99 -11.08 -8.76
CA ALA A 132 9.74 -10.49 -9.86
C ALA A 132 11.00 -9.76 -9.37
N LYS A 133 10.87 -8.82 -8.43
CA LYS A 133 11.96 -7.97 -7.97
C LYS A 133 13.06 -8.71 -7.19
N GLU A 134 12.71 -9.81 -6.51
CA GLU A 134 13.68 -10.60 -5.74
C GLU A 134 14.43 -11.63 -6.59
N ASN A 135 13.89 -12.04 -7.74
CA ASN A 135 14.43 -13.17 -8.52
C ASN A 135 14.82 -12.81 -9.96
N THR A 136 14.61 -11.59 -10.41
CA THR A 136 14.98 -11.12 -11.75
C THR A 136 15.57 -9.71 -11.70
N SER A 137 16.23 -9.33 -12.80
CA SER A 137 16.73 -7.97 -13.03
C SER A 137 15.85 -7.13 -13.96
N LEU A 138 14.73 -7.71 -14.43
CA LEU A 138 13.87 -7.09 -15.43
C LEU A 138 13.03 -5.94 -14.85
N PRO A 139 12.71 -4.90 -15.65
CA PRO A 139 11.70 -3.92 -15.30
C PRO A 139 10.35 -4.60 -15.03
N VAL A 140 9.62 -4.10 -14.04
CA VAL A 140 8.31 -4.65 -13.61
C VAL A 140 7.22 -3.63 -13.83
N PHE A 141 6.27 -3.96 -14.69
CA PHE A 141 5.03 -3.23 -14.91
C PHE A 141 3.88 -3.94 -14.18
N ALA A 142 2.99 -3.19 -13.56
CA ALA A 142 1.84 -3.77 -12.86
C ALA A 142 0.55 -3.01 -13.20
N THR A 143 -0.47 -3.74 -13.68
CA THR A 143 -1.80 -3.18 -13.94
C THR A 143 -2.89 -3.92 -13.19
N MET A 144 -3.85 -3.15 -12.70
CA MET A 144 -4.95 -3.62 -11.89
C MET A 144 -6.27 -3.51 -12.65
N ILE A 145 -7.24 -4.29 -12.22
CA ILE A 145 -8.63 -4.18 -12.68
C ILE A 145 -9.49 -3.58 -11.56
N PHE A 146 -10.11 -2.44 -11.86
CA PHE A 146 -11.04 -1.74 -10.96
C PHE A 146 -12.47 -1.83 -11.49
N ASP A 147 -13.44 -1.68 -10.60
CA ASP A 147 -14.82 -1.40 -10.97
C ASP A 147 -15.01 0.08 -11.32
N GLU A 148 -16.22 0.47 -11.77
CA GLU A 148 -16.56 1.85 -12.14
C GLU A 148 -16.44 2.86 -10.98
N LYS A 149 -16.38 2.37 -9.73
CA LYS A 149 -16.19 3.18 -8.53
C LYS A 149 -14.72 3.29 -8.11
N GLY A 150 -13.80 2.74 -8.89
CA GLY A 150 -12.37 2.73 -8.57
C GLY A 150 -12.00 1.78 -7.44
N LYS A 151 -12.72 0.65 -7.29
CA LYS A 151 -12.45 -0.37 -6.27
C LYS A 151 -11.98 -1.68 -6.90
N LEU A 152 -11.01 -2.33 -6.27
CA LEU A 152 -10.65 -3.71 -6.56
C LEU A 152 -11.73 -4.68 -6.07
N LEU A 153 -11.71 -5.91 -6.56
CA LEU A 153 -12.58 -6.99 -6.07
C LEU A 153 -12.46 -7.16 -4.55
N THR A 154 -11.26 -7.02 -3.99
CA THR A 154 -10.98 -7.12 -2.55
C THR A 154 -11.18 -5.81 -1.78
N GLY A 155 -11.73 -4.76 -2.42
CA GLY A 155 -12.15 -3.51 -1.79
C GLY A 155 -11.12 -2.37 -1.82
N GLY A 156 -9.90 -2.62 -2.26
CA GLY A 156 -8.84 -1.60 -2.35
C GLY A 156 -9.20 -0.46 -3.29
N ASP A 157 -8.94 0.78 -2.88
CA ASP A 157 -9.13 1.96 -3.74
C ASP A 157 -7.86 2.35 -4.50
N VAL A 158 -8.01 3.25 -5.47
CA VAL A 158 -6.91 3.72 -6.31
C VAL A 158 -5.76 4.29 -5.48
N PRO A 159 -5.98 5.19 -4.50
CA PRO A 159 -4.89 5.70 -3.67
C PRO A 159 -4.10 4.62 -2.92
N ALA A 160 -4.79 3.61 -2.36
CA ALA A 160 -4.15 2.51 -1.65
C ALA A 160 -3.26 1.67 -2.57
N VAL A 161 -3.78 1.33 -3.75
CA VAL A 161 -3.07 0.53 -4.76
C VAL A 161 -1.85 1.27 -5.28
N VAL A 162 -1.98 2.54 -5.67
CA VAL A 162 -0.86 3.36 -6.15
C VAL A 162 0.22 3.47 -5.07
N THR A 163 -0.19 3.73 -3.81
CA THR A 163 0.73 3.84 -2.67
C THR A 163 1.53 2.56 -2.46
N MET A 164 0.89 1.40 -2.53
CA MET A 164 1.54 0.11 -2.36
C MET A 164 2.48 -0.20 -3.53
N LEU A 165 2.02 -0.06 -4.77
CA LEU A 165 2.83 -0.38 -5.95
C LEU A 165 4.06 0.52 -6.09
N GLU A 166 3.93 1.81 -5.81
CA GLU A 166 5.10 2.71 -5.74
C GLU A 166 6.06 2.35 -4.61
N GLY A 167 5.53 1.96 -3.45
CA GLY A 167 6.33 1.45 -2.34
C GLY A 167 7.15 0.22 -2.74
N LEU A 168 6.57 -0.69 -3.51
CA LEU A 168 7.21 -1.87 -4.09
C LEU A 168 8.13 -1.55 -5.30
N ARG A 169 8.20 -0.26 -5.70
CA ARG A 169 9.09 0.23 -6.76
C ARG A 169 8.86 -0.43 -8.12
N VAL A 170 7.61 -0.59 -8.51
CA VAL A 170 7.29 -0.96 -9.90
C VAL A 170 7.77 0.14 -10.85
N ASP A 171 8.19 -0.24 -12.06
CA ASP A 171 8.73 0.69 -13.03
C ASP A 171 7.64 1.43 -13.81
N ALA A 172 6.43 0.86 -13.84
CA ALA A 172 5.20 1.49 -14.30
C ALA A 172 3.98 0.82 -13.66
N LEU A 173 2.92 1.58 -13.47
CA LEU A 173 1.65 1.07 -12.92
C LEU A 173 0.45 1.57 -13.72
N GLY A 174 -0.69 0.95 -13.54
CA GLY A 174 -1.90 1.44 -14.20
C GLY A 174 -3.09 0.49 -14.15
N ILE A 175 -3.89 0.56 -15.19
CA ILE A 175 -5.16 -0.16 -15.30
C ILE A 175 -5.28 -0.89 -16.64
N ASN A 176 -5.89 -2.06 -16.61
CA ASN A 176 -6.26 -2.78 -17.81
C ASN A 176 -7.52 -3.61 -17.61
N CYS A 177 -8.18 -3.97 -18.71
CA CYS A 177 -9.36 -4.84 -18.73
C CYS A 177 -10.57 -4.30 -17.92
N GLY A 178 -11.65 -5.09 -17.84
CA GLY A 178 -12.86 -4.79 -17.07
C GLY A 178 -13.77 -3.73 -17.68
N MET A 179 -13.22 -2.67 -18.26
CA MET A 179 -13.95 -1.51 -18.76
C MET A 179 -13.48 -1.07 -20.14
N GLY A 180 -14.32 -0.29 -20.81
CA GLY A 180 -13.95 0.44 -22.03
C GLY A 180 -13.14 1.71 -21.71
N PRO A 181 -12.61 2.37 -22.76
CA PRO A 181 -11.72 3.52 -22.57
C PRO A 181 -12.42 4.72 -21.91
N GLU A 182 -13.70 4.92 -22.15
CA GLU A 182 -14.46 6.02 -21.55
C GLU A 182 -14.58 5.88 -20.03
N GLN A 183 -14.93 4.67 -19.56
CA GLN A 183 -15.10 4.37 -18.13
C GLN A 183 -13.78 4.44 -17.36
N MET A 184 -12.64 4.27 -18.03
CA MET A 184 -11.31 4.36 -17.39
C MET A 184 -10.85 5.80 -17.13
N LEU A 185 -11.44 6.82 -17.77
CA LEU A 185 -11.00 8.22 -17.62
C LEU A 185 -11.04 8.73 -16.17
N PRO A 186 -12.10 8.54 -15.38
CA PRO A 186 -12.12 8.98 -13.97
C PRO A 186 -11.07 8.26 -13.10
N ILE A 187 -10.84 6.97 -13.36
CA ILE A 187 -9.85 6.18 -12.62
C ILE A 187 -8.44 6.65 -12.97
N LEU A 188 -8.16 6.92 -14.25
CA LEU A 188 -6.89 7.50 -14.69
C LEU A 188 -6.64 8.86 -14.02
N GLU A 189 -7.67 9.72 -13.96
CA GLU A 189 -7.57 11.01 -13.26
C GLU A 189 -7.17 10.82 -11.80
N ASP A 190 -7.75 9.82 -11.12
CA ASP A 190 -7.43 9.53 -9.72
C ASP A 190 -6.01 8.95 -9.56
N ILE A 191 -5.58 8.03 -10.42
CA ILE A 191 -4.20 7.52 -10.45
C ILE A 191 -3.19 8.67 -10.60
N LEU A 192 -3.42 9.59 -11.53
CA LEU A 192 -2.54 10.71 -11.84
C LEU A 192 -2.36 11.70 -10.68
N LYS A 193 -3.27 11.73 -9.71
CA LYS A 193 -3.11 12.56 -8.49
C LYS A 193 -1.97 12.07 -7.60
N TYR A 194 -1.73 10.78 -7.56
CA TYR A 194 -0.83 10.14 -6.60
C TYR A 194 0.42 9.54 -7.23
N ALA A 195 0.32 9.04 -8.46
CA ALA A 195 1.41 8.30 -9.10
C ALA A 195 2.56 9.20 -9.55
N SER A 196 3.79 8.72 -9.30
CA SER A 196 5.06 9.36 -9.67
C SER A 196 5.83 8.59 -10.74
N VAL A 197 5.32 7.42 -11.15
CA VAL A 197 5.91 6.54 -12.18
C VAL A 197 5.08 6.59 -13.47
N PRO A 198 5.59 6.12 -14.61
CA PRO A 198 4.83 6.02 -15.85
C PRO A 198 3.51 5.25 -15.68
N ILE A 199 2.45 5.74 -16.33
CA ILE A 199 1.10 5.18 -16.22
C ILE A 199 0.75 4.37 -17.45
N ILE A 200 0.17 3.18 -17.22
CA ILE A 200 -0.26 2.22 -18.23
C ILE A 200 -1.78 2.22 -18.30
N VAL A 201 -2.35 2.31 -19.50
CA VAL A 201 -3.79 2.20 -19.72
C VAL A 201 -4.08 1.28 -20.89
N LYS A 202 -4.73 0.13 -20.65
CA LYS A 202 -5.10 -0.86 -21.66
C LYS A 202 -6.57 -1.27 -21.52
N PRO A 203 -7.52 -0.47 -22.04
CA PRO A 203 -8.95 -0.76 -21.95
C PRO A 203 -9.39 -1.89 -22.90
N ASN A 204 -10.56 -2.44 -22.64
CA ASN A 204 -11.29 -3.26 -23.61
C ASN A 204 -11.80 -2.39 -24.76
N ALA A 205 -12.14 -3.01 -25.88
CA ALA A 205 -12.83 -2.33 -27.00
C ALA A 205 -14.32 -2.05 -26.68
N GLY A 206 -14.58 -1.45 -25.51
CA GLY A 206 -15.91 -1.20 -24.93
C GLY A 206 -16.25 -2.15 -23.79
N LEU A 207 -17.50 -2.10 -23.32
CA LEU A 207 -18.02 -3.03 -22.34
C LEU A 207 -18.39 -4.37 -23.00
N PRO A 208 -18.18 -5.51 -22.33
CA PRO A 208 -18.58 -6.80 -22.89
C PRO A 208 -20.10 -6.89 -23.05
N LYS A 209 -20.55 -7.21 -24.25
CA LYS A 209 -21.96 -7.43 -24.62
C LYS A 209 -22.17 -8.88 -25.06
N GLN A 210 -23.40 -9.35 -24.95
CA GLN A 210 -23.75 -10.71 -25.40
C GLN A 210 -24.70 -10.66 -26.59
N ARG A 211 -24.42 -11.47 -27.63
CA ARG A 211 -25.29 -11.73 -28.75
C ARG A 211 -25.19 -13.20 -29.12
N ASP A 212 -26.30 -13.91 -29.20
CA ASP A 212 -26.37 -15.33 -29.58
C ASP A 212 -25.46 -16.26 -28.73
N GLY A 213 -25.21 -15.89 -27.45
CA GLY A 213 -24.38 -16.65 -26.54
C GLY A 213 -22.88 -16.34 -26.64
N GLU A 214 -22.47 -15.46 -27.55
CA GLU A 214 -21.09 -15.01 -27.70
C GLU A 214 -20.89 -13.60 -27.13
N VAL A 215 -19.70 -13.36 -26.55
CA VAL A 215 -19.28 -12.04 -26.06
C VAL A 215 -18.69 -11.25 -27.21
N TYR A 216 -19.17 -10.01 -27.42
CA TYR A 216 -18.60 -9.08 -28.37
C TYR A 216 -18.37 -7.70 -27.73
N TYR A 217 -17.57 -6.90 -28.41
CA TYR A 217 -17.22 -5.52 -28.02
C TYR A 217 -17.58 -4.60 -29.17
N ASP A 218 -18.06 -3.39 -28.89
CA ASP A 218 -18.69 -2.52 -29.89
C ASP A 218 -18.02 -1.15 -30.08
N VAL A 219 -16.84 -0.94 -29.47
CA VAL A 219 -16.05 0.26 -29.73
C VAL A 219 -15.13 0.00 -30.91
N GLU A 220 -15.45 0.66 -32.02
CA GLU A 220 -14.70 0.53 -33.28
C GLU A 220 -13.32 1.22 -33.22
N PRO A 221 -12.37 0.85 -34.11
CA PRO A 221 -10.99 1.36 -34.09
C PRO A 221 -10.85 2.89 -34.06
N GLU A 222 -11.65 3.64 -34.82
CA GLU A 222 -11.63 5.09 -34.85
C GLU A 222 -12.05 5.71 -33.53
N GLN A 223 -13.12 5.21 -32.95
CA GLN A 223 -13.62 5.67 -31.66
C GLN A 223 -12.64 5.32 -30.54
N PHE A 224 -12.10 4.10 -30.55
CA PHE A 224 -11.06 3.65 -29.63
C PHE A 224 -9.84 4.60 -29.67
N ALA A 225 -9.31 4.88 -30.85
CA ALA A 225 -8.18 5.77 -31.03
C ALA A 225 -8.45 7.20 -30.50
N GLY A 226 -9.66 7.71 -30.67
CA GLY A 226 -10.06 9.02 -30.13
C GLY A 226 -10.03 9.06 -28.60
N TYR A 227 -10.50 8.02 -27.92
CA TYR A 227 -10.38 7.91 -26.46
C TYR A 227 -8.92 7.74 -26.02
N MET A 228 -8.12 6.95 -26.75
CA MET A 228 -6.71 6.74 -26.41
C MET A 228 -5.88 8.02 -26.58
N ALA A 229 -6.18 8.88 -27.56
CA ALA A 229 -5.59 10.20 -27.67
C ALA A 229 -5.88 11.07 -26.43
N LYS A 230 -7.14 11.08 -25.96
CA LYS A 230 -7.51 11.78 -24.72
C LYS A 230 -6.77 11.23 -23.50
N ILE A 231 -6.63 9.91 -23.41
CA ILE A 231 -5.87 9.24 -22.34
C ILE A 231 -4.40 9.67 -22.33
N VAL A 232 -3.77 9.80 -23.51
CA VAL A 232 -2.40 10.35 -23.65
C VAL A 232 -2.35 11.81 -23.21
N GLU A 233 -3.29 12.64 -23.64
CA GLU A 233 -3.38 14.06 -23.25
C GLU A 233 -3.53 14.23 -21.73
N MET A 234 -4.22 13.31 -21.06
CA MET A 234 -4.34 13.31 -19.61
C MET A 234 -3.01 13.01 -18.93
N GLY A 235 -2.16 12.13 -19.50
CA GLY A 235 -0.84 11.82 -18.97
C GLY A 235 -0.50 10.32 -18.89
N ALA A 236 -1.18 9.46 -19.65
CA ALA A 236 -0.76 8.06 -19.79
C ALA A 236 0.51 7.99 -20.66
N HIS A 237 1.41 7.06 -20.32
CA HIS A 237 2.73 6.89 -20.95
C HIS A 237 2.81 5.63 -21.79
N VAL A 238 2.14 4.56 -21.34
CA VAL A 238 2.05 3.29 -22.05
C VAL A 238 0.58 3.02 -22.30
N ILE A 239 0.22 2.89 -23.57
CA ILE A 239 -1.15 2.67 -24.00
C ILE A 239 -1.25 1.41 -24.84
N GLY A 240 -2.40 0.78 -24.80
CA GLY A 240 -2.67 -0.45 -25.54
C GLY A 240 -4.12 -0.82 -25.49
N GLY A 241 -4.40 -2.07 -25.79
CA GLY A 241 -5.74 -2.64 -25.69
C GLY A 241 -5.74 -3.93 -24.87
N CYS A 242 -6.94 -4.35 -24.45
CA CYS A 242 -7.20 -5.61 -23.80
C CYS A 242 -8.30 -6.37 -24.58
N CYS A 243 -9.31 -6.92 -23.92
CA CYS A 243 -10.34 -7.72 -24.57
C CYS A 243 -11.06 -6.97 -25.70
N GLY A 244 -11.26 -7.68 -26.82
CA GLY A 244 -11.94 -7.14 -28.02
C GLY A 244 -11.08 -6.26 -28.92
N THR A 245 -9.89 -5.83 -28.51
CA THR A 245 -8.99 -5.05 -29.39
C THR A 245 -8.30 -5.97 -30.41
N THR A 246 -8.22 -5.50 -31.64
CA THR A 246 -7.61 -6.18 -32.78
C THR A 246 -6.39 -5.38 -33.30
N PRO A 247 -5.58 -5.94 -34.22
CA PRO A 247 -4.53 -5.18 -34.88
C PRO A 247 -5.03 -3.87 -35.50
N ALA A 248 -6.28 -3.81 -36.02
CA ALA A 248 -6.85 -2.58 -36.56
C ALA A 248 -7.05 -1.49 -35.49
N HIS A 249 -7.49 -1.85 -34.28
CA HIS A 249 -7.56 -0.90 -33.15
C HIS A 249 -6.18 -0.34 -32.79
N ILE A 250 -5.19 -1.22 -32.71
CA ILE A 250 -3.81 -0.82 -32.39
C ILE A 250 -3.22 0.08 -33.48
N GLN A 251 -3.41 -0.29 -34.75
CA GLN A 251 -2.92 0.51 -35.87
C GLN A 251 -3.54 1.92 -35.82
N LYS A 252 -4.86 2.03 -35.65
CA LYS A 252 -5.53 3.31 -35.59
C LYS A 252 -5.12 4.15 -34.40
N MET A 253 -4.96 3.53 -33.25
CA MET A 253 -4.42 4.16 -32.05
C MET A 253 -3.00 4.70 -32.30
N VAL A 254 -2.10 3.90 -32.88
CA VAL A 254 -0.73 4.29 -33.19
C VAL A 254 -0.71 5.46 -34.18
N GLU A 255 -1.47 5.40 -35.28
CA GLU A 255 -1.59 6.48 -36.26
C GLU A 255 -2.03 7.80 -35.59
N THR A 256 -2.92 7.73 -34.60
CA THR A 256 -3.47 8.90 -33.92
C THR A 256 -2.53 9.46 -32.85
N THR A 257 -1.79 8.62 -32.15
CA THR A 257 -1.09 9.03 -30.91
C THR A 257 0.43 9.12 -31.04
N ARG A 258 1.07 8.51 -32.04
CA ARG A 258 2.54 8.42 -32.14
C ARG A 258 3.25 9.77 -32.15
N GLU A 259 2.65 10.78 -32.78
CA GLU A 259 3.23 12.13 -32.86
C GLU A 259 2.77 13.06 -31.71
N MET A 260 1.98 12.53 -30.77
CA MET A 260 1.49 13.34 -29.64
C MET A 260 2.63 13.57 -28.63
N SER A 261 2.64 14.76 -28.05
CA SER A 261 3.53 15.08 -26.94
C SER A 261 3.02 14.42 -25.65
N VAL A 262 3.86 13.60 -25.03
CA VAL A 262 3.54 12.92 -23.76
C VAL A 262 3.98 13.80 -22.59
N LYS A 263 3.09 14.00 -21.61
CA LYS A 263 3.42 14.69 -20.36
C LYS A 263 4.41 13.81 -19.58
N PRO A 264 5.53 14.35 -19.07
CA PRO A 264 6.43 13.55 -18.24
C PRO A 264 5.75 13.10 -16.95
N ALA A 265 6.14 11.93 -16.45
CA ALA A 265 5.71 11.49 -15.12
C ALA A 265 6.18 12.50 -14.07
N THR A 266 5.25 13.05 -13.30
CA THR A 266 5.53 14.09 -12.32
C THR A 266 5.70 13.47 -10.94
N LYS A 267 6.89 13.63 -10.36
CA LYS A 267 7.14 13.18 -8.99
C LYS A 267 6.20 13.87 -7.99
N LYS A 268 5.50 13.08 -7.20
CA LYS A 268 4.60 13.55 -6.12
C LYS A 268 5.36 13.49 -4.79
N ASP A 269 5.38 14.61 -4.08
CA ASP A 269 5.98 14.71 -2.75
C ASP A 269 4.87 14.60 -1.68
N ILE A 270 4.22 13.43 -1.65
CA ILE A 270 3.08 13.14 -0.76
C ILE A 270 3.46 11.93 0.09
N THR A 271 3.50 12.13 1.41
CA THR A 271 3.72 11.03 2.36
C THR A 271 2.42 10.25 2.56
N MET A 272 2.42 8.97 2.17
CA MET A 272 1.25 8.11 2.21
C MET A 272 1.58 6.73 2.75
N VAL A 273 0.71 6.23 3.63
CA VAL A 273 0.65 4.83 4.03
C VAL A 273 -0.67 4.22 3.57
N SER A 274 -0.73 2.92 3.40
CA SER A 274 -1.98 2.26 3.00
C SER A 274 -2.19 0.92 3.70
N SER A 275 -3.45 0.58 3.88
CA SER A 275 -3.92 -0.78 4.09
C SER A 275 -4.28 -1.42 2.75
N TYR A 276 -4.90 -2.60 2.80
CA TYR A 276 -5.52 -3.23 1.63
C TYR A 276 -6.69 -2.40 1.07
N GLY A 277 -7.35 -1.58 1.89
CA GLY A 277 -8.61 -0.92 1.57
C GLY A 277 -8.48 0.55 1.18
N HIS A 278 -7.65 1.32 1.89
CA HIS A 278 -7.49 2.75 1.66
C HIS A 278 -6.13 3.28 2.08
N ALA A 279 -5.82 4.49 1.62
CA ALA A 279 -4.60 5.21 1.97
C ALA A 279 -4.86 6.32 2.99
N VAL A 280 -3.85 6.62 3.81
CA VAL A 280 -3.81 7.75 4.72
C VAL A 280 -2.68 8.69 4.29
N ILE A 281 -3.02 9.96 4.06
CA ILE A 281 -2.09 11.01 3.64
C ILE A 281 -1.67 11.80 4.88
N LEU A 282 -0.35 11.94 5.07
CA LEU A 282 0.23 12.76 6.14
C LEU A 282 0.66 14.13 5.59
N GLY A 283 0.75 15.11 6.49
CA GLY A 283 1.31 16.43 6.19
C GLY A 283 0.30 17.55 5.98
N GLY A 284 -1.00 17.20 5.84
CA GLY A 284 -2.11 18.16 5.89
C GLY A 284 -2.75 18.22 7.27
N LYS A 285 -4.01 17.76 7.39
CA LYS A 285 -4.67 17.54 8.68
C LYS A 285 -3.82 16.60 9.54
N PRO A 286 -3.61 16.87 10.85
CA PRO A 286 -2.92 15.95 11.74
C PRO A 286 -3.63 14.59 11.77
N MET A 287 -2.85 13.50 11.84
CA MET A 287 -3.37 12.15 11.92
C MET A 287 -3.21 11.56 13.32
N ILE A 288 -4.07 10.62 13.67
CA ILE A 288 -4.02 9.89 14.94
C ILE A 288 -3.49 8.49 14.68
N ILE A 289 -2.42 8.12 15.38
CA ILE A 289 -1.90 6.77 15.45
C ILE A 289 -2.28 6.20 16.81
N GLY A 290 -3.07 5.13 16.83
CA GLY A 290 -3.58 4.53 18.06
C GLY A 290 -2.53 3.70 18.77
N GLU A 291 -2.20 4.00 20.04
CA GLU A 291 -1.09 3.42 20.83
C GLU A 291 -1.46 2.19 21.68
N ARG A 292 -2.66 1.62 21.53
CA ARG A 292 -3.17 0.64 22.52
C ARG A 292 -2.64 -0.78 22.31
N ILE A 293 -2.28 -1.16 21.09
CA ILE A 293 -1.69 -2.47 20.78
C ILE A 293 -0.19 -2.40 21.07
N ASN A 294 0.15 -2.38 22.35
CA ASN A 294 1.53 -2.24 22.81
C ASN A 294 1.61 -2.75 24.28
N PRO A 295 2.55 -3.67 24.62
CA PRO A 295 2.66 -4.24 25.97
C PRO A 295 3.19 -3.26 27.02
N THR A 296 3.81 -2.14 26.63
CA THR A 296 4.45 -1.20 27.56
C THR A 296 3.45 -0.61 28.54
N GLY A 297 3.64 -0.88 29.84
CA GLY A 297 2.77 -0.39 30.91
C GLY A 297 1.39 -1.06 31.02
N LYS A 298 1.05 -2.05 30.18
CA LYS A 298 -0.29 -2.65 30.07
C LYS A 298 -0.26 -4.14 30.48
N LYS A 299 -0.57 -4.44 31.73
CA LYS A 299 -0.54 -5.81 32.28
C LYS A 299 -1.45 -6.79 31.53
N LYS A 300 -2.68 -6.36 31.20
CA LYS A 300 -3.65 -7.20 30.46
C LYS A 300 -3.16 -7.52 29.06
N PHE A 301 -2.60 -6.54 28.34
CA PHE A 301 -2.07 -6.76 27.00
C PHE A 301 -0.86 -7.71 27.00
N LYS A 302 0.03 -7.57 28.00
CA LYS A 302 1.14 -8.53 28.21
C LYS A 302 0.65 -9.95 28.42
N GLN A 303 -0.44 -10.11 29.20
CA GLN A 303 -1.02 -11.43 29.42
C GLN A 303 -1.66 -11.98 28.17
N ALA A 304 -2.41 -11.16 27.42
CA ALA A 304 -3.02 -11.55 26.15
C ALA A 304 -1.99 -12.06 25.13
N LEU A 305 -0.83 -11.40 25.02
CA LEU A 305 0.26 -11.89 24.18
C LEU A 305 0.80 -13.25 24.62
N LYS A 306 0.96 -13.47 25.93
CA LYS A 306 1.45 -14.76 26.49
C LYS A 306 0.45 -15.89 26.29
N ASP A 307 -0.81 -15.60 26.42
CA ASP A 307 -1.91 -16.57 26.31
C ASP A 307 -2.40 -16.77 24.87
N HIS A 308 -1.86 -16.03 23.89
CA HIS A 308 -2.36 -15.95 22.51
C HIS A 308 -3.85 -15.57 22.45
N ASP A 309 -4.31 -14.68 23.35
CA ASP A 309 -5.67 -14.14 23.36
C ASP A 309 -5.80 -13.11 22.22
N MET A 310 -6.01 -13.64 21.02
CA MET A 310 -6.09 -12.82 19.80
C MET A 310 -7.35 -11.95 19.82
N ASP A 311 -8.46 -12.41 20.36
CA ASP A 311 -9.70 -11.64 20.45
C ASP A 311 -9.50 -10.35 21.26
N TYR A 312 -8.77 -10.40 22.37
CA TYR A 312 -8.42 -9.21 23.13
C TYR A 312 -7.58 -8.22 22.34
N ILE A 313 -6.58 -8.72 21.61
CA ILE A 313 -5.69 -7.89 20.77
C ILE A 313 -6.49 -7.21 19.65
N LEU A 314 -7.33 -7.96 18.96
CA LEU A 314 -8.17 -7.46 17.86
C LEU A 314 -9.19 -6.43 18.37
N LYS A 315 -9.79 -6.67 19.55
CA LYS A 315 -10.71 -5.73 20.20
C LYS A 315 -10.06 -4.39 20.52
N GLU A 316 -8.79 -4.37 20.94
CA GLU A 316 -8.03 -3.12 21.11
C GLU A 316 -7.89 -2.37 19.77
N GLY A 317 -7.63 -3.07 18.67
CA GLY A 317 -7.57 -2.48 17.32
C GLY A 317 -8.90 -1.87 16.89
N ILE A 318 -9.97 -2.65 16.94
CA ILE A 318 -11.33 -2.24 16.58
C ILE A 318 -11.78 -1.05 17.42
N THR A 319 -11.54 -1.11 18.74
CA THR A 319 -11.90 -0.01 19.65
C THR A 319 -11.23 1.30 19.26
N GLN A 320 -9.96 1.26 18.88
CA GLN A 320 -9.22 2.45 18.44
C GLN A 320 -9.74 2.97 17.11
N GLN A 321 -10.06 2.09 16.16
CA GLN A 321 -10.71 2.46 14.90
C GLN A 321 -12.06 3.16 15.16
N ASP A 322 -12.91 2.59 15.99
CA ASP A 322 -14.23 3.14 16.36
C ASP A 322 -14.11 4.49 17.08
N LYS A 323 -12.99 4.74 17.75
CA LYS A 323 -12.66 5.99 18.45
C LYS A 323 -11.97 7.03 17.58
N GLY A 324 -11.75 6.74 16.28
CA GLY A 324 -11.25 7.71 15.31
C GLY A 324 -9.74 7.69 15.10
N ALA A 325 -9.04 6.59 15.42
CA ALA A 325 -7.68 6.38 14.94
C ALA A 325 -7.66 6.33 13.40
N HIS A 326 -6.59 6.80 12.80
CA HIS A 326 -6.36 6.73 11.35
C HIS A 326 -5.35 5.64 10.98
N ILE A 327 -4.45 5.30 11.91
CA ILE A 327 -3.41 4.28 11.81
C ILE A 327 -3.37 3.56 13.16
N LEU A 328 -3.04 2.27 13.18
CA LEU A 328 -2.84 1.51 14.41
C LEU A 328 -1.36 1.21 14.60
N ASP A 329 -0.80 1.62 15.73
CA ASP A 329 0.52 1.19 16.18
C ASP A 329 0.46 -0.23 16.73
N VAL A 330 1.33 -1.11 16.24
CA VAL A 330 1.36 -2.53 16.59
C VAL A 330 2.73 -2.92 17.10
N ASN A 331 2.83 -3.10 18.42
CA ASN A 331 4.01 -3.59 19.11
C ASN A 331 3.66 -4.84 19.92
N VAL A 332 4.38 -5.92 19.68
CA VAL A 332 4.22 -7.20 20.39
C VAL A 332 5.50 -7.63 21.13
N GLY A 333 6.50 -6.73 21.19
CA GLY A 333 7.80 -6.98 21.82
C GLY A 333 7.66 -7.29 23.32
N LEU A 334 7.86 -8.54 23.69
CA LEU A 334 7.79 -9.02 25.06
C LEU A 334 8.86 -10.09 25.26
N PRO A 335 9.67 -10.03 26.34
CA PRO A 335 10.54 -11.14 26.70
C PRO A 335 9.74 -12.46 26.82
N ASP A 336 10.34 -13.56 26.43
CA ASP A 336 9.78 -14.90 26.49
C ASP A 336 8.72 -15.27 25.42
N ILE A 337 8.56 -14.46 24.39
CA ILE A 337 7.74 -14.82 23.20
C ILE A 337 8.58 -14.80 21.92
N ASP A 338 8.15 -15.56 20.92
CA ASP A 338 8.67 -15.47 19.55
C ASP A 338 8.08 -14.22 18.87
N GLU A 339 8.80 -13.09 18.96
CA GLU A 339 8.30 -11.80 18.44
C GLU A 339 8.04 -11.84 16.94
N PRO A 340 8.91 -12.40 16.07
CA PRO A 340 8.64 -12.51 14.64
C PRO A 340 7.35 -13.28 14.31
N ALA A 341 7.14 -14.42 14.97
CA ALA A 341 5.93 -15.22 14.76
C ALA A 341 4.68 -14.48 15.26
N MET A 342 4.72 -13.91 16.45
CA MET A 342 3.61 -13.16 17.04
C MET A 342 3.28 -11.91 16.21
N MET A 343 4.28 -11.16 15.77
CA MET A 343 4.07 -9.97 14.94
C MET A 343 3.38 -10.34 13.63
N LYS A 344 3.84 -11.39 12.97
CA LYS A 344 3.22 -11.89 11.74
C LYS A 344 1.75 -12.28 11.97
N GLU A 345 1.46 -13.02 13.02
CA GLU A 345 0.09 -13.45 13.36
C GLU A 345 -0.81 -12.24 13.65
N VAL A 346 -0.39 -11.34 14.52
CA VAL A 346 -1.18 -10.14 14.88
C VAL A 346 -1.44 -9.24 13.66
N ILE A 347 -0.43 -9.03 12.79
CA ILE A 347 -0.60 -8.25 11.56
C ILE A 347 -1.63 -8.90 10.63
N MET A 348 -1.58 -10.22 10.44
CA MET A 348 -2.54 -10.93 9.57
C MET A 348 -3.96 -10.82 10.12
N GLU A 349 -4.14 -11.08 11.40
CA GLU A 349 -5.45 -11.07 12.03
C GLU A 349 -6.04 -9.65 12.11
N LEU A 350 -5.24 -8.62 12.42
CA LEU A 350 -5.70 -7.22 12.40
C LEU A 350 -6.17 -6.80 11.00
N GLN A 351 -5.47 -7.21 9.93
CA GLN A 351 -5.89 -6.90 8.57
C GLN A 351 -7.20 -7.59 8.16
N SER A 352 -7.61 -8.64 8.85
CA SER A 352 -8.89 -9.32 8.60
C SER A 352 -10.09 -8.58 9.21
N VAL A 353 -9.87 -7.76 10.24
CA VAL A 353 -10.96 -7.09 11.01
C VAL A 353 -10.89 -5.56 10.97
N SER A 354 -9.78 -4.98 10.55
CA SER A 354 -9.57 -3.53 10.46
C SER A 354 -9.10 -3.12 9.07
N SER A 355 -9.68 -2.06 8.54
CA SER A 355 -9.25 -1.45 7.28
C SER A 355 -8.17 -0.39 7.47
N LEU A 356 -7.78 -0.06 8.71
CA LEU A 356 -6.77 0.97 8.96
C LEU A 356 -5.37 0.51 8.56
N PRO A 357 -4.52 1.40 8.01
CA PRO A 357 -3.10 1.14 7.89
C PRO A 357 -2.47 0.84 9.25
N LEU A 358 -1.43 0.00 9.26
CA LEU A 358 -0.72 -0.35 10.47
C LEU A 358 0.67 0.30 10.51
N GLN A 359 1.10 0.66 11.71
CA GLN A 359 2.46 1.01 12.04
C GLN A 359 3.12 -0.21 12.69
N ILE A 360 4.11 -0.76 12.04
CA ILE A 360 4.90 -1.89 12.56
C ILE A 360 5.94 -1.31 13.53
N ASP A 361 5.75 -1.55 14.82
CA ASP A 361 6.59 -1.02 15.89
C ASP A 361 7.40 -2.13 16.54
N THR A 362 8.67 -2.23 16.18
CA THR A 362 9.62 -3.21 16.73
C THR A 362 11.06 -2.77 16.53
N VAL A 363 11.93 -3.19 17.45
CA VAL A 363 13.38 -3.06 17.32
C VAL A 363 14.03 -4.34 16.77
N ASP A 364 13.28 -5.44 16.70
CA ASP A 364 13.75 -6.71 16.14
C ASP A 364 13.63 -6.66 14.61
N ILE A 365 14.78 -6.69 13.93
CA ILE A 365 14.86 -6.63 12.46
C ILE A 365 14.18 -7.83 11.80
N THR A 366 14.21 -9.00 12.44
CA THR A 366 13.56 -10.21 11.92
C THR A 366 12.03 -10.10 12.01
N ALA A 367 11.53 -9.58 13.13
CA ALA A 367 10.11 -9.30 13.30
C ALA A 367 9.62 -8.21 12.33
N MET A 368 10.41 -7.16 12.13
CA MET A 368 10.13 -6.08 11.17
C MET A 368 10.02 -6.65 9.74
N GLU A 369 11.01 -7.45 9.31
CA GLU A 369 10.99 -8.07 7.98
C GLU A 369 9.81 -9.00 7.80
N ALA A 370 9.55 -9.89 8.77
CA ALA A 370 8.44 -10.83 8.74
C ALA A 370 7.08 -10.12 8.59
N ALA A 371 6.89 -9.03 9.32
CA ALA A 371 5.68 -8.21 9.24
C ALA A 371 5.54 -7.48 7.90
N MET A 372 6.59 -6.77 7.45
CA MET A 372 6.59 -6.02 6.20
C MET A 372 6.33 -6.92 4.99
N ARG A 373 6.88 -8.14 4.99
CA ARG A 373 6.70 -9.10 3.90
C ARG A 373 5.23 -9.45 3.67
N ILE A 374 4.48 -9.72 4.73
CA ILE A 374 3.09 -10.19 4.64
C ILE A 374 2.06 -9.06 4.76
N TYR A 375 2.46 -7.85 5.00
CA TYR A 375 1.56 -6.72 5.13
C TYR A 375 0.92 -6.35 3.79
N ASN A 376 -0.40 -6.35 3.70
CA ASN A 376 -1.13 -5.97 2.49
C ASN A 376 -1.34 -4.45 2.44
N GLY A 377 -0.44 -3.75 1.77
CA GLY A 377 -0.39 -2.30 1.68
C GLY A 377 1.03 -1.76 1.82
N LYS A 378 1.16 -0.46 2.10
CA LYS A 378 2.41 0.23 2.43
C LYS A 378 2.36 0.65 3.89
N PRO A 379 3.06 -0.06 4.82
CA PRO A 379 2.99 0.21 6.25
C PRO A 379 3.74 1.48 6.65
N MET A 380 3.44 1.98 7.83
CA MET A 380 4.37 2.79 8.61
C MET A 380 5.32 1.87 9.38
N VAL A 381 6.58 2.25 9.54
CA VAL A 381 7.59 1.41 10.21
C VAL A 381 8.27 2.21 11.31
N ASN A 382 8.17 1.76 12.52
CA ASN A 382 8.75 2.36 13.72
C ASN A 382 9.81 1.39 14.31
N SER A 383 11.10 1.64 14.12
CA SER A 383 11.73 2.83 13.62
C SER A 383 13.14 2.60 13.09
N VAL A 384 13.70 3.61 12.48
CA VAL A 384 15.13 3.77 12.24
C VAL A 384 15.65 4.91 13.11
N ASN A 385 16.94 4.89 13.48
CA ASN A 385 17.59 6.00 14.16
C ASN A 385 18.86 6.43 13.41
N GLY A 386 19.51 7.51 13.87
CA GLY A 386 20.71 8.06 13.22
C GLY A 386 22.00 7.27 13.41
N LYS A 387 21.99 6.10 14.05
CA LYS A 387 23.15 5.20 14.14
C LYS A 387 23.35 4.46 12.82
N GLN A 388 24.57 4.44 12.31
CA GLN A 388 24.87 3.83 11.00
C GLN A 388 24.42 2.36 10.94
N GLU A 389 24.77 1.57 11.94
CA GLU A 389 24.39 0.15 12.01
C GLU A 389 22.87 -0.08 11.89
N ASN A 390 22.08 0.80 12.54
CA ASN A 390 20.61 0.69 12.49
C ASN A 390 20.07 1.09 11.11
N MET A 391 20.61 2.14 10.51
CA MET A 391 20.23 2.56 9.15
C MET A 391 20.56 1.47 8.11
N ASP A 392 21.73 0.83 8.23
CA ASP A 392 22.17 -0.26 7.36
C ASP A 392 21.29 -1.52 7.50
N ALA A 393 20.67 -1.73 8.66
CA ALA A 393 19.75 -2.84 8.89
C ALA A 393 18.31 -2.54 8.38
N VAL A 394 17.81 -1.33 8.62
CA VAL A 394 16.39 -0.99 8.34
C VAL A 394 16.15 -0.55 6.89
N PHE A 395 17.01 0.31 6.32
CA PHE A 395 16.77 0.86 4.98
C PHE A 395 16.69 -0.19 3.85
N PRO A 396 17.46 -1.31 3.88
CA PRO A 396 17.25 -2.39 2.91
C PRO A 396 15.83 -2.98 2.95
N LEU A 397 15.19 -3.09 4.12
CA LEU A 397 13.83 -3.59 4.26
C LEU A 397 12.81 -2.60 3.68
N ILE A 398 12.97 -1.30 3.98
CA ILE A 398 12.12 -0.24 3.39
C ILE A 398 12.26 -0.24 1.87
N LYS A 399 13.47 -0.41 1.35
CA LYS A 399 13.71 -0.51 -0.10
C LYS A 399 13.03 -1.71 -0.73
N ARG A 400 13.03 -2.86 -0.05
CA ARG A 400 12.51 -4.14 -0.58
C ARG A 400 11.00 -4.22 -0.53
N TYR A 401 10.40 -3.91 0.62
CA TYR A 401 8.97 -4.15 0.87
C TYR A 401 8.11 -2.90 0.74
N GLY A 402 8.73 -1.72 0.66
CA GLY A 402 8.03 -0.44 0.74
C GLY A 402 7.58 -0.12 2.17
N GLY A 403 7.54 1.16 2.50
CA GLY A 403 7.10 1.63 3.81
C GLY A 403 7.42 3.10 3.99
N VAL A 404 6.73 3.75 4.92
CA VAL A 404 7.08 5.07 5.45
C VAL A 404 7.77 4.84 6.78
N VAL A 405 9.07 5.15 6.86
CA VAL A 405 9.86 4.87 8.06
C VAL A 405 9.92 6.08 8.98
N ILE A 406 9.74 5.83 10.28
CA ILE A 406 9.93 6.84 11.34
C ILE A 406 11.43 6.89 11.69
N GLY A 407 12.02 8.07 11.53
CA GLY A 407 13.40 8.36 11.92
C GLY A 407 13.44 9.01 13.30
N LEU A 408 13.96 8.28 14.27
CA LEU A 408 14.18 8.81 15.63
C LEU A 408 15.45 9.67 15.65
N THR A 409 15.37 10.87 16.21
CA THR A 409 16.52 11.77 16.32
C THR A 409 17.49 11.37 17.45
N ILE A 410 18.01 10.15 17.34
CA ILE A 410 19.03 9.54 18.20
C ILE A 410 20.21 9.15 17.32
N ASP A 411 21.43 9.46 17.68
CA ASP A 411 22.65 8.99 17.00
C ASP A 411 23.59 8.27 17.97
N GLU A 412 24.85 8.11 17.58
CA GLU A 412 25.89 7.46 18.37
C GLU A 412 26.14 8.16 19.71
N ASP A 413 25.92 9.48 19.77
CA ASP A 413 26.09 10.32 20.97
C ASP A 413 24.81 10.35 21.86
N GLY A 414 23.73 9.68 21.43
CA GLY A 414 22.45 9.62 22.12
C GLY A 414 21.44 10.63 21.61
N ILE A 415 20.54 11.09 22.49
CA ILE A 415 19.49 12.07 22.15
C ILE A 415 20.04 13.47 22.30
N PRO A 416 20.09 14.31 21.24
CA PRO A 416 20.57 15.67 21.33
C PRO A 416 19.71 16.53 22.29
N ALA A 417 20.38 17.25 23.18
CA ALA A 417 19.71 18.11 24.16
C ALA A 417 19.07 19.36 23.55
N THR A 418 19.45 19.75 22.31
CA THR A 418 18.96 20.96 21.64
C THR A 418 18.11 20.64 20.42
N ALA A 419 17.22 21.55 20.05
CA ALA A 419 16.43 21.43 18.82
C ALA A 419 17.32 21.34 17.56
N ASP A 420 18.37 22.16 17.47
CA ASP A 420 19.31 22.12 16.34
C ASP A 420 20.06 20.78 16.23
N GLY A 421 20.43 20.19 17.37
CA GLY A 421 21.01 18.86 17.41
C GLY A 421 20.07 17.80 16.84
N ARG A 422 18.77 17.84 17.19
CA ARG A 422 17.74 16.92 16.64
C ARG A 422 17.53 17.15 15.15
N VAL A 423 17.52 18.40 14.68
CA VAL A 423 17.46 18.73 13.25
C VAL A 423 18.66 18.14 12.49
N ARG A 424 19.88 18.24 13.04
CA ARG A 424 21.08 17.66 12.45
C ARG A 424 20.95 16.15 12.29
N VAL A 425 20.47 15.42 13.31
CA VAL A 425 20.27 13.98 13.24
C VAL A 425 19.19 13.61 12.22
N ALA A 426 18.09 14.37 12.17
CA ALA A 426 17.08 14.20 11.14
C ALA A 426 17.69 14.31 9.72
N GLY A 427 18.52 15.33 9.49
CA GLY A 427 19.26 15.48 8.23
C GLY A 427 20.17 14.29 7.89
N LYS A 428 20.91 13.76 8.89
CA LYS A 428 21.73 12.55 8.73
C LYS A 428 20.88 11.37 8.24
N ILE A 429 19.72 11.12 8.86
CA ILE A 429 18.82 10.03 8.49
C ILE A 429 18.30 10.21 7.05
N ILE A 430 17.86 11.43 6.68
CA ILE A 430 17.32 11.73 5.35
C ILE A 430 18.39 11.55 4.26
N GLU A 431 19.59 12.08 4.47
CA GLU A 431 20.67 11.95 3.49
C GLU A 431 21.17 10.50 3.36
N GLU A 432 21.21 9.73 4.45
CA GLU A 432 21.55 8.32 4.38
C GLU A 432 20.48 7.52 3.62
N ALA A 433 19.20 7.73 3.92
CA ALA A 433 18.08 7.08 3.22
C ALA A 433 18.12 7.30 1.70
N LYS A 434 18.53 8.49 1.25
CA LYS A 434 18.71 8.84 -0.16
C LYS A 434 19.71 7.93 -0.87
N LYS A 435 20.78 7.49 -0.19
CA LYS A 435 21.77 6.56 -0.76
C LYS A 435 21.16 5.19 -1.06
N TYR A 436 20.15 4.77 -0.30
CA TYR A 436 19.35 3.56 -0.57
C TYR A 436 18.25 3.81 -1.62
N GLY A 437 18.11 5.04 -2.12
CA GLY A 437 17.07 5.47 -3.06
C GLY A 437 15.70 5.62 -2.38
N ILE A 438 15.65 5.84 -1.07
CA ILE A 438 14.42 6.14 -0.33
C ILE A 438 14.18 7.65 -0.40
N ASP A 439 13.01 8.03 -0.89
CA ASP A 439 12.62 9.42 -1.00
C ASP A 439 12.23 10.01 0.37
N LYS A 440 12.43 11.33 0.54
CA LYS A 440 12.04 12.03 1.77
C LYS A 440 10.54 11.91 2.08
N LYS A 441 9.68 11.72 1.07
CA LYS A 441 8.25 11.46 1.27
C LYS A 441 7.96 10.15 2.03
N ASP A 442 8.91 9.23 2.05
CA ASP A 442 8.82 7.95 2.74
C ASP A 442 9.52 7.97 4.11
N ILE A 443 9.86 9.16 4.60
CA ILE A 443 10.50 9.39 5.90
C ILE A 443 9.61 10.34 6.72
N VAL A 444 9.35 9.95 7.96
CA VAL A 444 8.67 10.78 8.97
C VAL A 444 9.61 10.90 10.17
N ILE A 445 9.82 12.09 10.68
CA ILE A 445 10.77 12.32 11.77
C ILE A 445 10.07 12.39 13.12
N ASP A 446 10.52 11.57 14.07
CA ASP A 446 10.20 11.70 15.49
C ASP A 446 11.34 12.46 16.18
N VAL A 447 11.05 13.68 16.59
CA VAL A 447 11.99 14.54 17.29
C VAL A 447 12.11 14.21 18.78
N LEU A 448 11.37 13.22 19.27
CA LEU A 448 11.32 12.69 20.63
C LEU A 448 10.75 13.66 21.67
N ALA A 449 9.69 13.20 22.34
CA ALA A 449 9.13 13.90 23.50
C ALA A 449 9.79 13.34 24.78
N MET A 450 10.65 14.14 25.39
CA MET A 450 11.26 13.83 26.67
C MET A 450 10.37 14.28 27.82
N THR A 451 10.32 13.48 28.89
CA THR A 451 9.44 13.80 30.02
C THR A 451 9.93 15.04 30.79
N ILE A 452 9.02 16.00 31.02
CA ILE A 452 9.33 17.25 31.72
C ILE A 452 9.63 17.04 33.22
N SER A 453 9.33 15.87 33.78
CA SER A 453 9.69 15.55 35.17
C SER A 453 11.21 15.33 35.35
N SER A 454 11.92 14.90 34.32
CA SER A 454 13.38 14.75 34.32
C SER A 454 14.09 15.83 33.49
N GLU A 455 13.44 16.34 32.45
CA GLU A 455 13.98 17.36 31.55
C GLU A 455 13.03 18.56 31.46
N PRO A 456 13.17 19.56 32.36
CA PRO A 456 12.23 20.69 32.43
C PRO A 456 12.07 21.49 31.13
N GLU A 457 13.11 21.60 30.29
CA GLU A 457 13.07 22.26 28.98
C GLU A 457 12.63 21.33 27.85
N GLY A 458 12.39 20.05 28.12
CA GLY A 458 12.13 19.02 27.12
C GLY A 458 10.97 19.34 26.19
N ALA A 459 9.87 19.89 26.71
CA ALA A 459 8.72 20.30 25.91
C ALA A 459 9.07 21.41 24.90
N LYS A 460 9.80 22.45 25.33
CA LYS A 460 10.23 23.56 24.47
C LYS A 460 11.14 23.08 23.36
N VAL A 461 12.14 22.26 23.69
CA VAL A 461 13.07 21.67 22.72
C VAL A 461 12.33 20.83 21.69
N THR A 462 11.38 20.00 22.12
CA THR A 462 10.59 19.17 21.22
C THR A 462 9.74 20.03 20.26
N LEU A 463 9.03 21.03 20.77
CA LEU A 463 8.18 21.92 19.95
C LEU A 463 9.01 22.72 18.94
N GLU A 464 10.17 23.24 19.35
CA GLU A 464 11.09 23.95 18.46
C GLU A 464 11.67 22.99 17.39
N ALA A 465 12.05 21.77 17.77
CA ALA A 465 12.56 20.78 16.83
C ALA A 465 11.52 20.36 15.79
N LEU A 466 10.25 20.15 16.18
CA LEU A 466 9.15 19.88 15.25
C LEU A 466 9.08 20.94 14.16
N LYS A 467 9.01 22.21 14.57
CA LYS A 467 8.93 23.35 13.65
C LYS A 467 10.13 23.39 12.71
N LYS A 468 11.36 23.32 13.27
CA LYS A 468 12.60 23.41 12.50
C LYS A 468 12.76 22.26 11.50
N VAL A 469 12.42 21.01 11.86
CA VAL A 469 12.47 19.84 10.96
C VAL A 469 11.53 20.06 9.77
N ARG A 470 10.30 20.51 10.03
CA ARG A 470 9.33 20.82 8.96
C ARG A 470 9.82 21.91 8.03
N GLU A 471 10.34 23.00 8.57
CA GLU A 471 10.82 24.16 7.80
C GLU A 471 12.09 23.84 7.01
N THR A 472 13.01 23.04 7.56
CA THR A 472 14.30 22.73 6.95
C THR A 472 14.20 21.66 5.86
N TYR A 473 13.47 20.57 6.12
CA TYR A 473 13.45 19.39 5.22
C TYR A 473 12.13 19.19 4.50
N GLY A 474 11.03 19.80 4.97
CA GLY A 474 9.70 19.61 4.41
C GLY A 474 9.13 18.22 4.64
N VAL A 475 9.71 17.40 5.53
CA VAL A 475 9.24 16.06 5.85
C VAL A 475 8.12 16.10 6.89
N CYS A 476 7.29 15.06 6.94
CA CYS A 476 6.30 14.87 7.99
C CYS A 476 6.96 14.55 9.34
N THR A 477 6.24 14.79 10.44
CA THR A 477 6.70 14.55 11.80
C THR A 477 5.71 13.71 12.58
N VAL A 478 6.21 12.95 13.55
CA VAL A 478 5.41 12.14 14.47
C VAL A 478 5.94 12.30 15.89
N LEU A 479 5.11 12.06 16.88
CA LEU A 479 5.51 12.00 18.30
C LEU A 479 4.70 10.96 19.06
N GLY A 480 5.37 10.25 19.97
CA GLY A 480 4.76 9.59 21.12
C GLY A 480 4.37 10.64 22.17
N VAL A 481 3.20 11.25 22.01
CA VAL A 481 2.79 12.45 22.77
C VAL A 481 2.76 12.21 24.29
N SER A 482 2.30 11.03 24.71
CA SER A 482 2.12 10.68 26.13
C SER A 482 3.43 10.60 26.93
N ASN A 483 4.59 10.54 26.26
CA ASN A 483 5.91 10.49 26.90
C ASN A 483 6.22 11.77 27.71
N ILE A 484 5.69 12.90 27.28
CA ILE A 484 5.97 14.22 27.89
C ILE A 484 5.65 14.27 29.38
N SER A 485 4.68 13.49 29.86
CA SER A 485 4.11 13.56 31.20
C SER A 485 4.46 12.37 32.11
N PHE A 486 5.42 11.49 31.72
CA PHE A 486 5.81 10.40 32.60
C PHE A 486 6.25 10.89 33.98
N GLY A 487 5.76 10.21 35.03
CA GLY A 487 6.06 10.56 36.42
C GLY A 487 5.23 11.71 36.99
N LEU A 488 4.38 12.37 36.19
CA LEU A 488 3.51 13.45 36.67
C LEU A 488 2.13 12.97 37.11
N PRO A 489 1.49 13.62 38.10
CA PRO A 489 0.07 13.41 38.38
C PRO A 489 -0.80 14.04 37.28
N TYR A 490 -2.05 13.56 37.16
CA TYR A 490 -3.06 14.05 36.23
C TYR A 490 -2.55 14.26 34.79
N ARG A 491 -1.89 13.23 34.27
CA ARG A 491 -1.25 13.20 32.94
C ARG A 491 -2.16 13.64 31.78
N PRO A 492 -3.47 13.33 31.73
CA PRO A 492 -4.35 13.75 30.64
C PRO A 492 -4.30 15.26 30.35
N ALA A 493 -4.30 16.11 31.39
CA ALA A 493 -4.24 17.56 31.22
C ALA A 493 -2.92 18.02 30.58
N VAL A 494 -1.78 17.43 30.99
CA VAL A 494 -0.47 17.75 30.39
C VAL A 494 -0.41 17.28 28.94
N ASN A 495 -0.83 16.04 28.68
CA ASN A 495 -0.78 15.43 27.35
C ASN A 495 -1.65 16.20 26.35
N SER A 496 -2.89 16.54 26.70
CA SER A 496 -3.83 17.22 25.80
C SER A 496 -3.36 18.63 25.42
N ASN A 497 -2.85 19.39 26.38
CA ASN A 497 -2.27 20.71 26.12
C ASN A 497 -1.00 20.60 25.26
N PHE A 498 -0.09 19.69 25.59
CA PHE A 498 1.12 19.46 24.80
C PHE A 498 0.81 19.02 23.37
N TYR A 499 -0.20 18.14 23.21
CA TYR A 499 -0.65 17.69 21.88
C TYR A 499 -1.13 18.85 21.02
N THR A 500 -1.95 19.77 21.57
CA THR A 500 -2.39 20.98 20.86
C THR A 500 -1.19 21.83 20.45
N MET A 501 -0.23 22.06 21.38
CA MET A 501 0.99 22.82 21.09
C MET A 501 1.86 22.14 20.01
N ALA A 502 1.96 20.81 20.04
CA ALA A 502 2.71 20.05 19.05
C ALA A 502 2.07 20.15 17.65
N MET A 503 0.75 20.01 17.55
CA MET A 503 0.02 20.19 16.28
C MET A 503 0.21 21.61 15.73
N GLN A 504 0.19 22.64 16.57
CA GLN A 504 0.46 24.03 16.18
C GLN A 504 1.91 24.21 15.67
N ASN A 505 2.86 23.42 16.15
CA ASN A 505 4.26 23.46 15.71
C ASN A 505 4.56 22.48 14.59
N GLY A 506 3.54 21.94 13.89
CA GLY A 506 3.72 21.16 12.67
C GLY A 506 3.75 19.66 12.86
N LEU A 507 3.25 19.11 13.98
CA LEU A 507 3.07 17.67 14.15
C LEU A 507 2.11 17.11 13.09
N SER A 508 2.59 16.19 12.28
CA SER A 508 1.79 15.55 11.20
C SER A 508 0.97 14.35 11.69
N ALA A 509 1.49 13.63 12.70
CA ALA A 509 0.78 12.51 13.32
C ALA A 509 1.15 12.39 14.80
N GLY A 510 0.16 12.12 15.65
CA GLY A 510 0.38 11.86 17.07
C GLY A 510 0.09 10.41 17.41
N ILE A 511 1.05 9.73 18.06
CA ILE A 511 0.83 8.43 18.67
C ILE A 511 0.18 8.68 20.02
N ILE A 512 -1.12 8.40 20.11
CA ILE A 512 -1.97 8.73 21.27
C ILE A 512 -2.97 7.61 21.56
N ASN A 513 -3.56 7.67 22.75
CA ASN A 513 -4.71 6.85 23.08
C ASN A 513 -6.03 7.50 22.61
N PRO A 514 -6.69 7.01 21.55
CA PRO A 514 -7.93 7.62 21.04
C PRO A 514 -9.12 7.41 21.97
N SER A 515 -9.01 6.58 23.03
CA SER A 515 -10.01 6.46 24.08
C SER A 515 -9.87 7.55 25.16
N SER A 516 -8.85 8.40 25.11
CA SER A 516 -8.71 9.54 26.02
C SER A 516 -9.55 10.71 25.52
N GLU A 517 -10.59 11.05 26.27
CA GLU A 517 -11.50 12.17 25.92
C GLU A 517 -10.75 13.50 25.82
N ASP A 518 -9.79 13.79 26.72
CA ASP A 518 -9.00 15.00 26.70
C ASP A 518 -8.14 15.12 25.43
N MET A 519 -7.52 14.01 25.01
CA MET A 519 -6.71 13.99 23.79
C MET A 519 -7.57 14.19 22.54
N MET A 520 -8.71 13.50 22.47
CA MET A 520 -9.63 13.62 21.33
C MET A 520 -10.30 14.99 21.28
N CYS A 521 -10.62 15.58 22.45
CA CYS A 521 -11.13 16.94 22.51
C CYS A 521 -10.11 17.95 21.97
N SER A 522 -8.84 17.82 22.35
CA SER A 522 -7.76 18.65 21.79
C SER A 522 -7.64 18.50 20.28
N TYR A 523 -7.72 17.27 19.77
CA TYR A 523 -7.62 17.00 18.34
C TYR A 523 -8.77 17.62 17.54
N TYR A 524 -10.03 17.33 17.89
CA TYR A 524 -11.18 17.86 17.16
C TYR A 524 -11.28 19.38 17.27
N SER A 525 -11.00 19.93 18.46
CA SER A 525 -10.97 21.39 18.66
C SER A 525 -9.89 22.05 17.80
N PHE A 526 -8.69 21.49 17.76
CA PHE A 526 -7.61 22.00 16.91
C PHE A 526 -8.00 21.94 15.42
N CYS A 527 -8.55 20.83 14.95
CA CYS A 527 -8.97 20.67 13.56
C CYS A 527 -10.05 21.69 13.17
N ALA A 528 -11.02 21.95 14.05
CA ALA A 528 -12.05 22.96 13.82
C ALA A 528 -11.46 24.38 13.80
N LEU A 529 -10.62 24.72 14.78
CA LEU A 529 -9.97 26.04 14.88
C LEU A 529 -9.06 26.36 13.69
N MET A 530 -8.37 25.34 13.15
CA MET A 530 -7.45 25.49 12.02
C MET A 530 -8.13 25.26 10.66
N ASN A 531 -9.47 25.13 10.64
CA ASN A 531 -10.27 24.89 9.44
C ASN A 531 -9.87 23.62 8.64
N TYR A 532 -9.31 22.63 9.32
CA TYR A 532 -9.16 21.27 8.78
C TYR A 532 -10.49 20.52 8.79
N ASP A 533 -11.34 20.82 9.75
CA ASP A 533 -12.72 20.37 9.86
C ASP A 533 -13.66 21.46 9.32
N LYS A 534 -14.02 21.33 8.04
CA LYS A 534 -14.88 22.31 7.36
C LYS A 534 -16.27 22.35 8.00
N ASN A 535 -16.77 23.55 8.27
CA ASN A 535 -18.06 23.79 8.92
C ASN A 535 -18.18 23.13 10.31
N CYS A 536 -17.08 22.71 10.93
CA CYS A 536 -17.04 21.98 12.20
C CYS A 536 -17.88 20.68 12.19
N GLU A 537 -18.00 20.01 11.05
CA GLU A 537 -18.86 18.84 10.89
C GLU A 537 -18.44 17.67 11.77
N ASP A 538 -17.13 17.36 11.82
CA ASP A 538 -16.59 16.31 12.68
C ASP A 538 -16.75 16.65 14.16
N TYR A 539 -16.45 17.93 14.53
CA TYR A 539 -16.61 18.40 15.90
C TYR A 539 -18.07 18.31 16.37
N ILE A 540 -19.02 18.77 15.55
CA ILE A 540 -20.45 18.73 15.85
C ILE A 540 -20.93 17.28 15.91
N ARG A 541 -20.49 16.42 15.02
CA ARG A 541 -20.84 14.99 15.03
C ARG A 541 -20.41 14.28 16.32
N VAL A 542 -19.21 14.60 16.82
CA VAL A 542 -18.67 13.97 18.03
C VAL A 542 -19.27 14.55 19.30
N TYR A 543 -19.45 15.88 19.38
CA TYR A 543 -19.84 16.58 20.62
C TYR A 543 -21.26 17.17 20.63
N GLY A 544 -21.94 17.25 19.50
CA GLY A 544 -23.25 17.92 19.37
C GLY A 544 -24.38 17.31 20.20
N SER A 545 -24.28 16.04 20.58
CA SER A 545 -25.23 15.37 21.49
C SER A 545 -24.90 15.51 22.97
N GLN A 546 -23.71 16.03 23.31
CA GLN A 546 -23.30 16.23 24.69
C GLN A 546 -23.93 17.51 25.25
N LYS A 547 -24.92 17.38 26.13
CA LYS A 547 -25.38 18.53 26.93
C LYS A 547 -24.27 18.93 27.88
N ALA A 548 -23.96 20.21 27.95
CA ALA A 548 -23.01 20.74 28.92
C ALA A 548 -23.37 20.28 30.34
N GLY A 549 -22.53 19.46 30.95
CA GLY A 549 -22.71 18.98 32.32
C GLY A 549 -23.26 17.55 32.49
N THR A 550 -23.46 16.78 31.41
CA THR A 550 -23.85 15.37 31.52
C THR A 550 -22.61 14.48 31.37
N PRO A 551 -22.31 13.55 32.29
CA PRO A 551 -21.26 12.56 32.09
C PRO A 551 -21.57 11.73 30.83
N ALA A 552 -20.53 11.40 30.05
CA ALA A 552 -20.67 10.50 28.92
C ALA A 552 -21.32 9.18 29.39
N PRO A 553 -22.25 8.59 28.61
CA PRO A 553 -22.79 7.27 28.95
C PRO A 553 -21.62 6.29 29.05
N ALA A 554 -21.61 5.50 30.13
CA ALA A 554 -20.63 4.44 30.33
C ALA A 554 -20.59 3.55 29.07
N ALA A 555 -19.41 3.31 28.54
CA ALA A 555 -19.24 2.41 27.42
C ALA A 555 -19.86 1.06 27.76
N LYS A 556 -20.67 0.49 26.87
CA LYS A 556 -21.18 -0.87 27.02
C LYS A 556 -19.97 -1.80 27.16
N THR A 557 -19.92 -2.50 28.28
CA THR A 557 -18.83 -3.43 28.59
C THR A 557 -18.92 -4.75 27.84
N GLU A 558 -20.05 -5.03 27.21
CA GLU A 558 -20.31 -6.27 26.47
C GLU A 558 -20.88 -5.96 25.09
N LEU A 559 -20.30 -6.62 24.09
CA LEU A 559 -20.77 -6.54 22.70
C LEU A 559 -22.01 -7.42 22.52
N THR A 560 -22.96 -6.97 21.73
CA THR A 560 -24.07 -7.83 21.30
C THR A 560 -23.54 -8.90 20.34
N LEU A 561 -24.26 -10.05 20.24
CA LEU A 561 -23.90 -11.10 19.27
C LEU A 561 -23.74 -10.56 17.85
N LYS A 562 -24.61 -9.66 17.43
CA LYS A 562 -24.54 -9.03 16.11
C LYS A 562 -23.26 -8.22 15.95
N GLU A 563 -22.93 -7.37 16.92
CA GLU A 563 -21.70 -6.56 16.90
C GLU A 563 -20.43 -7.41 16.94
N ALA A 564 -20.44 -8.52 17.69
CA ALA A 564 -19.32 -9.45 17.74
C ALA A 564 -19.11 -10.18 16.39
N ILE A 565 -20.18 -10.58 15.71
CA ILE A 565 -20.14 -11.21 14.39
C ILE A 565 -19.68 -10.20 13.33
N GLU A 566 -20.25 -8.99 13.30
CA GLU A 566 -19.88 -7.93 12.36
C GLU A 566 -18.40 -7.52 12.49
N LYS A 567 -17.83 -7.62 13.69
CA LYS A 567 -16.43 -7.30 14.02
C LYS A 567 -15.48 -8.51 13.92
N GLY A 568 -15.96 -9.70 13.58
CA GLY A 568 -15.14 -10.90 13.39
C GLY A 568 -14.56 -11.50 14.68
N LEU A 569 -15.12 -11.15 15.86
CA LEU A 569 -14.63 -11.58 17.18
C LEU A 569 -15.28 -12.89 17.60
N LYS A 570 -14.60 -14.02 17.38
CA LYS A 570 -15.15 -15.37 17.58
C LYS A 570 -15.54 -15.68 19.02
N GLU A 571 -14.68 -15.41 19.98
CA GLU A 571 -14.94 -15.74 21.41
C GLU A 571 -16.06 -14.88 21.98
N GLU A 572 -16.08 -13.58 21.67
CA GLU A 572 -17.15 -12.67 22.06
C GLU A 572 -18.50 -13.09 21.45
N ALA A 573 -18.50 -13.56 20.19
CA ALA A 573 -19.71 -14.10 19.56
C ALA A 573 -20.17 -15.40 20.24
N HIS A 574 -19.27 -16.30 20.60
CA HIS A 574 -19.57 -17.49 21.39
C HIS A 574 -20.13 -17.16 22.76
N HIS A 575 -19.52 -16.20 23.47
CA HIS A 575 -20.00 -15.76 24.79
C HIS A 575 -21.40 -15.14 24.66
N ALA A 576 -21.62 -14.21 23.74
CA ALA A 576 -22.93 -13.59 23.53
C ALA A 576 -24.01 -14.60 23.09
N THR A 577 -23.63 -15.63 22.32
CA THR A 577 -24.53 -16.75 21.99
C THR A 577 -24.90 -17.55 23.24
N GLY A 578 -23.93 -17.85 24.11
CA GLY A 578 -24.15 -18.55 25.36
C GLY A 578 -25.09 -17.81 26.31
N GLU A 579 -25.03 -16.48 26.37
CA GLU A 579 -25.93 -15.66 27.16
C GLU A 579 -27.36 -15.61 26.57
N LEU A 580 -27.50 -15.61 25.26
CA LEU A 580 -28.80 -15.64 24.57
C LEU A 580 -29.52 -17.00 24.68
N LEU A 581 -28.77 -18.08 24.93
CA LEU A 581 -29.31 -19.44 25.07
C LEU A 581 -29.68 -19.81 26.54
N LYS A 582 -29.33 -18.97 27.50
CA LYS A 582 -29.76 -19.07 28.92
C LYS A 582 -31.11 -18.40 29.12
#